data_8ca0105662d433a8b66d2cea6119e497
#
_entry.id   8ca0105662d433a8b66d2cea6119e497
#
_cell.length_a   1.000
_cell.length_b   1.000
_cell.length_c   1.000
_cell.angle_alpha   90.00
_cell.angle_beta   90.00
_cell.angle_gamma   90.00
#
_symmetry.space_group_name_H-M   'P 1'
#
loop_
_entity.id
_entity.type
_entity.pdbx_description
1 polymer ?
#
loop_
_entity_poly.entity_id
_entity_poly.type
_entity_poly.pdbx_seq_one_letter_code
_entity_poly.pdbx_strand_id
1 'polypeptide(L)'
;MLAIVATGFIISRNNAVEEIIVETEKVQRRNIVHKVNASGKIQPEEEVQITSTITGWITEITVAEGDTVQPGQHLISIDEKQYRPRYNQALSQVKSSEATMRKVQSQMDRTKILFSQNLVSKQELEQLEASYQIALSQEEQAKANLLSAEDELSKTRLTAPKYGIVTSLTKEEGEMALGGMFNPGVLMTVADLSHMEVLVDVNENDVVNIDIDDTTEIEIDAFPDTIFYGVVSEIAHTLSLIHI
;
A
#
# COMPACT_ATOMS: atom_id res chain seq x y z
N MET A 1 60.51 -77.41 -39.19
CA MET A 1 60.58 -76.90 -37.79
C MET A 1 60.56 -75.38 -37.72
N LEU A 2 61.16 -74.60 -38.61
CA LEU A 2 61.17 -73.16 -38.57
C LEU A 2 59.78 -72.45 -38.79
N ALA A 3 58.87 -73.03 -39.53
CA ALA A 3 57.55 -72.45 -39.78
C ALA A 3 56.59 -72.48 -38.55
N ILE A 4 56.72 -73.47 -37.69
CA ILE A 4 55.87 -73.61 -36.47
C ILE A 4 56.29 -72.61 -35.40
N VAL A 5 57.56 -72.26 -35.31
CA VAL A 5 58.04 -71.20 -34.39
C VAL A 5 57.62 -69.82 -34.79
N ALA A 6 57.54 -69.56 -36.11
CA ALA A 6 57.09 -68.26 -36.62
C ALA A 6 55.61 -68.03 -36.40
N THR A 7 54.74 -69.05 -36.56
CA THR A 7 53.29 -68.94 -36.27
C THR A 7 53.00 -68.77 -34.80
N GLY A 8 53.77 -69.40 -33.90
CA GLY A 8 53.61 -69.23 -32.47
C GLY A 8 53.95 -67.77 -31.98
N PHE A 9 55.00 -67.19 -32.63
CA PHE A 9 55.38 -65.81 -32.29
C PHE A 9 54.43 -64.73 -32.79
N ILE A 10 53.76 -64.99 -33.94
CA ILE A 10 52.71 -64.08 -34.49
C ILE A 10 51.44 -64.17 -33.63
N ILE A 11 51.03 -65.31 -33.13
CA ILE A 11 49.84 -65.46 -32.29
C ILE A 11 50.10 -64.82 -30.90
N SER A 12 51.30 -64.94 -30.34
CA SER A 12 51.65 -64.30 -29.07
C SER A 12 51.69 -62.79 -29.12
N ARG A 13 51.92 -62.21 -30.30
CA ARG A 13 51.98 -60.77 -30.48
C ARG A 13 50.62 -60.14 -30.69
N ASN A 14 49.61 -60.93 -31.01
CA ASN A 14 48.25 -60.42 -31.22
C ASN A 14 47.36 -60.44 -29.96
N ASN A 15 47.87 -60.96 -28.82
CA ASN A 15 47.21 -60.87 -27.53
C ASN A 15 47.73 -59.70 -26.70
N ALA A 16 47.97 -58.53 -27.31
CA ALA A 16 48.13 -57.30 -26.56
C ALA A 16 46.77 -56.99 -25.91
N VAL A 17 46.72 -57.24 -24.62
CA VAL A 17 45.57 -56.75 -23.79
C VAL A 17 45.62 -55.24 -23.91
N GLU A 18 44.56 -54.68 -24.49
CA GLU A 18 44.35 -53.25 -24.52
C GLU A 18 44.22 -52.82 -23.03
N GLU A 19 45.27 -52.16 -22.50
CA GLU A 19 45.20 -51.55 -21.18
C GLU A 19 44.21 -50.40 -21.28
N ILE A 20 43.00 -50.64 -20.72
CA ILE A 20 42.03 -49.55 -20.52
C ILE A 20 42.57 -48.69 -19.38
N ILE A 21 43.12 -47.53 -19.76
CA ILE A 21 43.50 -46.50 -18.77
C ILE A 21 42.23 -45.97 -18.13
N VAL A 22 41.94 -46.40 -16.92
CA VAL A 22 40.83 -45.87 -16.11
C VAL A 22 41.37 -44.78 -15.18
N GLU A 23 40.84 -43.60 -15.32
CA GLU A 23 41.10 -42.50 -14.39
C GLU A 23 40.27 -42.76 -13.11
N THR A 24 40.88 -42.90 -11.99
CA THR A 24 40.22 -43.13 -10.71
C THR A 24 40.47 -41.93 -9.79
N GLU A 25 39.42 -41.34 -9.30
CA GLU A 25 39.49 -40.28 -8.29
C GLU A 25 38.94 -40.83 -6.95
N LYS A 26 39.54 -40.44 -5.85
CA LYS A 26 39.07 -40.80 -4.51
C LYS A 26 37.76 -40.09 -4.22
N VAL A 27 36.73 -40.82 -3.85
CA VAL A 27 35.47 -40.27 -3.40
C VAL A 27 35.70 -39.40 -2.16
N GLN A 28 35.37 -38.14 -2.29
CA GLN A 28 35.40 -37.17 -1.20
C GLN A 28 33.97 -36.68 -0.91
N ARG A 29 33.67 -36.47 0.36
CA ARG A 29 32.42 -35.81 0.74
C ARG A 29 32.61 -34.30 0.51
N ARG A 30 31.79 -33.71 -0.36
CA ARG A 30 31.75 -32.29 -0.61
C ARG A 30 30.35 -31.77 -0.27
N ASN A 31 30.27 -30.56 0.24
CA ASN A 31 29.00 -29.88 0.36
C ASN A 31 28.59 -29.39 -1.02
N ILE A 32 27.39 -29.73 -1.44
CA ILE A 32 26.78 -29.26 -2.68
C ILE A 32 25.80 -28.18 -2.28
N VAL A 33 25.97 -26.99 -2.80
CA VAL A 33 24.98 -25.88 -2.68
C VAL A 33 24.09 -25.97 -3.90
N HIS A 34 22.80 -26.18 -3.67
CA HIS A 34 21.80 -26.10 -4.71
C HIS A 34 21.48 -24.62 -4.94
N LYS A 35 21.74 -24.11 -6.14
CA LYS A 35 21.40 -22.72 -6.52
C LYS A 35 20.17 -22.74 -7.41
N VAL A 36 19.16 -21.95 -7.04
CA VAL A 36 17.97 -21.68 -7.84
C VAL A 36 18.13 -20.33 -8.50
N ASN A 37 17.95 -20.29 -9.83
CA ASN A 37 18.00 -19.04 -10.59
C ASN A 37 16.57 -18.61 -10.93
N ALA A 38 16.25 -17.38 -10.65
CA ALA A 38 14.98 -16.77 -11.00
C ALA A 38 15.19 -15.35 -11.52
N SER A 39 14.29 -14.89 -12.37
CA SER A 39 14.26 -13.50 -12.81
C SER A 39 13.10 -12.77 -12.18
N GLY A 40 13.24 -11.46 -11.97
CA GLY A 40 12.21 -10.68 -11.30
C GLY A 40 12.31 -9.20 -11.54
N LYS A 41 11.57 -8.46 -10.74
CA LYS A 41 11.55 -6.99 -10.77
C LYS A 41 11.95 -6.46 -9.40
N ILE A 42 12.79 -5.43 -9.44
CA ILE A 42 13.12 -4.68 -8.24
C ILE A 42 12.05 -3.60 -8.04
N GLN A 43 11.55 -3.50 -6.83
CA GLN A 43 10.54 -2.51 -6.45
C GLN A 43 10.76 -2.04 -5.01
N PRO A 44 10.22 -0.88 -4.62
CA PRO A 44 10.21 -0.47 -3.22
C PRO A 44 9.38 -1.44 -2.37
N GLU A 45 9.83 -1.73 -1.14
CA GLU A 45 9.06 -2.53 -0.18
C GLU A 45 7.75 -1.84 0.21
N GLU A 46 7.77 -0.49 0.35
CA GLU A 46 6.60 0.31 0.63
C GLU A 46 6.33 1.32 -0.47
N GLU A 47 5.19 1.18 -1.13
CA GLU A 47 4.68 2.11 -2.14
C GLU A 47 3.25 2.52 -1.79
N VAL A 48 2.96 3.82 -1.84
CA VAL A 48 1.62 4.37 -1.58
C VAL A 48 1.16 5.17 -2.78
N GLN A 49 0.05 4.73 -3.37
CA GLN A 49 -0.62 5.46 -4.44
C GLN A 49 -1.52 6.54 -3.85
N ILE A 50 -1.25 7.78 -4.16
CA ILE A 50 -2.07 8.93 -3.77
C ILE A 50 -3.22 9.05 -4.77
N THR A 51 -4.41 8.77 -4.29
CA THR A 51 -5.64 8.80 -5.09
C THR A 51 -6.59 9.87 -4.56
N SER A 52 -7.47 10.38 -5.42
CA SER A 52 -8.55 11.26 -4.99
C SER A 52 -9.81 10.46 -4.67
N THR A 53 -10.43 10.75 -3.54
CA THR A 53 -11.77 10.23 -3.19
C THR A 53 -12.90 11.16 -3.64
N ILE A 54 -12.56 12.39 -4.04
CA ILE A 54 -13.49 13.42 -4.54
C ILE A 54 -13.18 13.77 -6.00
N THR A 55 -14.18 14.23 -6.74
CA THR A 55 -13.99 14.68 -8.11
C THR A 55 -13.83 16.20 -8.16
N GLY A 56 -12.80 16.69 -8.86
CA GLY A 56 -12.56 18.11 -9.04
C GLY A 56 -11.34 18.38 -9.90
N TRP A 57 -11.15 19.64 -10.29
CA TRP A 57 -9.98 20.09 -11.06
C TRP A 57 -8.77 20.22 -10.13
N ILE A 58 -7.62 19.75 -10.56
CA ILE A 58 -6.34 19.96 -9.87
C ILE A 58 -5.96 21.44 -10.09
N THR A 59 -5.82 22.18 -9.00
CA THR A 59 -5.48 23.60 -9.04
C THR A 59 -4.01 23.87 -8.82
N GLU A 60 -3.33 22.99 -8.10
CA GLU A 60 -1.92 23.16 -7.76
C GLU A 60 -1.31 21.80 -7.42
N ILE A 61 -0.07 21.58 -7.86
CA ILE A 61 0.78 20.47 -7.48
C ILE A 61 2.07 21.06 -6.91
N THR A 62 2.36 20.78 -5.64
CA THR A 62 3.46 21.43 -4.90
C THR A 62 4.78 20.65 -4.94
N VAL A 63 4.79 19.48 -5.58
CA VAL A 63 5.95 18.58 -5.63
C VAL A 63 6.16 18.06 -7.06
N ALA A 64 7.39 17.70 -7.39
CA ALA A 64 7.76 17.06 -8.65
C ALA A 64 8.23 15.63 -8.44
N GLU A 65 8.32 14.87 -9.55
CA GLU A 65 8.95 13.55 -9.51
C GLU A 65 10.41 13.66 -9.04
N GLY A 66 10.79 12.78 -8.11
CA GLY A 66 12.10 12.78 -7.45
C GLY A 66 12.17 13.58 -6.15
N ASP A 67 11.14 14.37 -5.82
CA ASP A 67 11.12 15.13 -4.57
C ASP A 67 10.89 14.21 -3.36
N THR A 68 11.58 14.53 -2.26
CA THR A 68 11.38 13.86 -0.97
C THR A 68 10.25 14.55 -0.20
N VAL A 69 9.29 13.78 0.29
CA VAL A 69 8.13 14.27 1.03
C VAL A 69 8.08 13.72 2.45
N GLN A 70 7.53 14.52 3.37
CA GLN A 70 7.32 14.14 4.76
C GLN A 70 5.85 13.84 5.05
N PRO A 71 5.54 13.02 6.08
CA PRO A 71 4.16 12.78 6.50
C PRO A 71 3.43 14.08 6.79
N GLY A 72 2.22 14.25 6.22
CA GLY A 72 1.40 15.46 6.34
C GLY A 72 1.79 16.61 5.40
N GLN A 73 2.89 16.48 4.64
CA GLN A 73 3.26 17.49 3.64
C GLN A 73 2.19 17.58 2.55
N HIS A 74 1.84 18.80 2.18
CA HIS A 74 0.88 19.06 1.12
C HIS A 74 1.45 18.66 -0.24
N LEU A 75 0.65 17.97 -1.05
CA LEU A 75 1.04 17.46 -2.37
C LEU A 75 0.22 18.06 -3.49
N ILE A 76 -1.10 17.97 -3.40
CA ILE A 76 -2.04 18.37 -4.46
C ILE A 76 -3.22 19.12 -3.85
N SER A 77 -3.61 20.21 -4.47
CA SER A 77 -4.85 20.93 -4.22
C SER A 77 -5.89 20.64 -5.30
N ILE A 78 -7.11 20.32 -4.88
CA ILE A 78 -8.29 20.17 -5.75
C ILE A 78 -9.19 21.39 -5.54
N ASP A 79 -9.91 21.84 -6.57
CA ASP A 79 -10.78 23.02 -6.52
C ASP A 79 -11.83 22.92 -5.41
N GLU A 80 -11.76 23.82 -4.44
CA GLU A 80 -12.62 23.89 -3.27
C GLU A 80 -13.97 24.60 -3.55
N LYS A 81 -14.19 25.16 -4.75
CA LYS A 81 -15.36 26.02 -5.04
C LYS A 81 -16.70 25.37 -4.74
N GLN A 82 -16.81 24.06 -4.79
CA GLN A 82 -18.03 23.33 -4.46
C GLN A 82 -18.11 22.93 -2.98
N TYR A 83 -16.97 22.63 -2.36
CA TYR A 83 -16.87 22.07 -1.01
C TYR A 83 -16.89 23.15 0.07
N ARG A 84 -16.17 24.26 -0.13
CA ARG A 84 -16.11 25.38 0.81
C ARG A 84 -17.47 26.03 1.11
N PRO A 85 -18.36 26.30 0.11
CA PRO A 85 -19.70 26.80 0.39
C PRO A 85 -20.56 25.81 1.19
N ARG A 86 -20.44 24.49 0.92
CA ARG A 86 -21.19 23.45 1.68
C ARG A 86 -20.75 23.44 3.15
N TYR A 87 -19.43 23.48 3.40
CA TYR A 87 -18.91 23.63 4.75
C TYR A 87 -19.45 24.88 5.45
N ASN A 88 -19.41 26.05 4.81
CA ASN A 88 -19.91 27.30 5.37
C ASN A 88 -21.42 27.26 5.65
N GLN A 89 -22.20 26.61 4.79
CA GLN A 89 -23.63 26.40 5.00
C GLN A 89 -23.89 25.49 6.21
N ALA A 90 -23.18 24.37 6.32
CA ALA A 90 -23.31 23.46 7.45
C ALA A 90 -22.88 24.15 8.77
N LEU A 91 -21.79 24.91 8.76
CA LEU A 91 -21.34 25.71 9.91
C LEU A 91 -22.40 26.73 10.35
N SER A 92 -23.07 27.38 9.42
CA SER A 92 -24.14 28.34 9.70
C SER A 92 -25.36 27.62 10.30
N GLN A 93 -25.67 26.41 9.85
CA GLN A 93 -26.74 25.58 10.38
C GLN A 93 -26.46 25.16 11.83
N VAL A 94 -25.23 24.77 12.16
CA VAL A 94 -24.81 24.48 13.53
C VAL A 94 -25.02 25.68 14.43
N LYS A 95 -24.56 26.88 14.01
CA LYS A 95 -24.73 28.11 14.80
C LYS A 95 -26.21 28.44 15.05
N SER A 96 -27.09 28.19 14.08
CA SER A 96 -28.55 28.41 14.20
C SER A 96 -29.19 27.41 15.17
N SER A 97 -28.87 26.12 15.03
CA SER A 97 -29.43 25.07 15.90
C SER A 97 -28.92 25.20 17.34
N GLU A 98 -27.64 25.56 17.53
CA GLU A 98 -27.06 25.85 18.84
C GLU A 98 -27.75 27.04 19.54
N ALA A 99 -28.04 28.12 18.78
CA ALA A 99 -28.79 29.26 19.33
C ALA A 99 -30.21 28.86 19.74
N THR A 100 -30.85 27.99 18.95
CA THR A 100 -32.20 27.47 19.24
C THR A 100 -32.17 26.60 20.50
N MET A 101 -31.21 25.68 20.61
CA MET A 101 -31.02 24.80 21.77
C MET A 101 -30.81 25.65 23.03
N ARG A 102 -29.87 26.61 22.99
CA ARG A 102 -29.62 27.52 24.14
C ARG A 102 -30.86 28.30 24.57
N LYS A 103 -31.70 28.77 23.61
CA LYS A 103 -32.96 29.43 23.90
C LYS A 103 -33.91 28.50 24.67
N VAL A 104 -34.13 27.30 24.16
CA VAL A 104 -35.05 26.31 24.78
C VAL A 104 -34.50 25.86 26.14
N GLN A 105 -33.19 25.64 26.27
CA GLN A 105 -32.52 25.33 27.53
C GLN A 105 -32.78 26.41 28.58
N SER A 106 -32.59 27.68 28.22
CA SER A 106 -32.85 28.79 29.14
C SER A 106 -34.32 28.90 29.56
N GLN A 107 -35.26 28.52 28.67
CA GLN A 107 -36.68 28.43 29.01
C GLN A 107 -36.94 27.29 30.00
N MET A 108 -36.43 26.09 29.71
CA MET A 108 -36.56 24.93 30.56
C MET A 108 -36.00 25.18 31.98
N ASP A 109 -34.80 25.78 32.07
CA ASP A 109 -34.16 26.10 33.37
C ASP A 109 -35.01 27.05 34.21
N ARG A 110 -35.59 28.10 33.56
CA ARG A 110 -36.53 29.00 34.26
C ARG A 110 -37.78 28.26 34.72
N THR A 111 -38.36 27.42 33.87
CA THR A 111 -39.58 26.65 34.22
C THR A 111 -39.30 25.61 35.31
N LYS A 112 -38.13 25.00 35.34
CA LYS A 112 -37.70 24.13 36.46
C LYS A 112 -37.72 24.88 37.82
N ILE A 113 -37.22 26.12 37.84
CA ILE A 113 -37.23 26.98 39.03
C ILE A 113 -38.69 27.29 39.45
N LEU A 114 -39.56 27.68 38.51
CA LEU A 114 -40.97 27.97 38.76
C LEU A 114 -41.72 26.72 39.23
N PHE A 115 -41.44 25.55 38.66
CA PHE A 115 -42.00 24.28 39.11
C PHE A 115 -41.62 23.95 40.56
N SER A 116 -40.38 24.17 40.94
CA SER A 116 -39.96 23.98 42.33
C SER A 116 -40.68 24.91 43.33
N GLN A 117 -41.23 26.03 42.85
CA GLN A 117 -42.04 26.97 43.59
C GLN A 117 -43.55 26.67 43.48
N ASN A 118 -43.97 25.58 42.80
CA ASN A 118 -45.34 25.22 42.53
C ASN A 118 -46.12 26.26 41.67
N LEU A 119 -45.44 27.04 40.85
CA LEU A 119 -46.07 28.09 40.02
C LEU A 119 -46.43 27.63 38.60
N VAL A 120 -45.98 26.46 38.16
CA VAL A 120 -46.29 25.85 36.86
C VAL A 120 -46.68 24.38 37.04
N SER A 121 -47.38 23.80 36.07
CA SER A 121 -47.80 22.40 36.07
C SER A 121 -46.64 21.47 35.68
N LYS A 122 -46.72 20.21 36.10
CA LYS A 122 -45.80 19.16 35.70
C LYS A 122 -45.84 18.92 34.17
N GLN A 123 -47.04 19.01 33.58
CA GLN A 123 -47.23 18.87 32.12
C GLN A 123 -46.43 19.94 31.34
N GLU A 124 -46.42 21.17 31.81
CA GLU A 124 -45.68 22.27 31.19
C GLU A 124 -44.17 22.06 31.24
N LEU A 125 -43.65 21.56 32.38
CA LEU A 125 -42.23 21.19 32.49
C LEU A 125 -41.86 20.04 31.55
N GLU A 126 -42.66 18.95 31.53
CA GLU A 126 -42.44 17.80 30.66
C GLU A 126 -42.44 18.18 29.15
N GLN A 127 -43.35 19.12 28.76
CA GLN A 127 -43.40 19.64 27.40
C GLN A 127 -42.11 20.42 27.02
N LEU A 128 -41.57 21.21 27.94
CA LEU A 128 -40.31 21.93 27.72
C LEU A 128 -39.09 21.03 27.72
N GLU A 129 -39.08 20.00 28.56
CA GLU A 129 -38.05 18.95 28.54
C GLU A 129 -38.04 18.20 27.22
N ALA A 130 -39.21 17.83 26.67
CA ALA A 130 -39.31 17.24 25.34
C ALA A 130 -38.85 18.20 24.26
N SER A 131 -39.21 19.49 24.35
CA SER A 131 -38.77 20.53 23.40
C SER A 131 -37.25 20.73 23.43
N TYR A 132 -36.65 20.68 24.62
CA TYR A 132 -35.20 20.76 24.78
C TYR A 132 -34.52 19.53 24.13
N GLN A 133 -35.04 18.33 24.36
CA GLN A 133 -34.49 17.10 23.77
C GLN A 133 -34.56 17.15 22.23
N ILE A 134 -35.63 17.68 21.66
CA ILE A 134 -35.76 17.90 20.20
C ILE A 134 -34.71 18.89 19.70
N ALA A 135 -34.53 20.02 20.40
CA ALA A 135 -33.55 21.04 20.01
C ALA A 135 -32.10 20.53 20.14
N LEU A 136 -31.82 19.69 21.14
CA LEU A 136 -30.53 19.03 21.32
C LEU A 136 -30.25 18.07 20.14
N SER A 137 -31.22 17.22 19.80
CA SER A 137 -31.07 16.30 18.66
C SER A 137 -30.91 17.01 17.32
N GLN A 138 -31.54 18.20 17.15
CA GLN A 138 -31.33 19.04 15.97
C GLN A 138 -29.93 19.61 15.89
N GLU A 139 -29.36 20.03 17.03
CA GLU A 139 -27.97 20.49 17.10
C GLU A 139 -26.99 19.37 16.77
N GLU A 140 -27.18 18.18 17.35
CA GLU A 140 -26.35 17.01 17.07
C GLU A 140 -26.39 16.61 15.58
N GLN A 141 -27.59 16.65 14.97
CA GLN A 141 -27.74 16.41 13.54
C GLN A 141 -27.00 17.45 12.70
N ALA A 142 -27.07 18.74 13.08
CA ALA A 142 -26.36 19.80 12.38
C ALA A 142 -24.84 19.64 12.51
N LYS A 143 -24.32 19.24 13.70
CA LYS A 143 -22.90 18.92 13.91
C LYS A 143 -22.45 17.76 13.07
N ALA A 144 -23.24 16.68 12.95
CA ALA A 144 -22.92 15.55 12.09
C ALA A 144 -22.83 15.96 10.62
N ASN A 145 -23.73 16.83 10.15
CA ASN A 145 -23.69 17.36 8.79
C ASN A 145 -22.46 18.27 8.57
N LEU A 146 -22.07 19.06 9.56
CA LEU A 146 -20.85 19.87 9.50
C LEU A 146 -19.59 18.98 9.39
N LEU A 147 -19.50 17.95 10.20
CA LEU A 147 -18.38 17.00 10.16
C LEU A 147 -18.24 16.34 8.79
N SER A 148 -19.37 15.95 8.17
CA SER A 148 -19.35 15.40 6.81
C SER A 148 -18.86 16.43 5.78
N ALA A 149 -19.31 17.68 5.86
CA ALA A 149 -18.89 18.73 4.95
C ALA A 149 -17.41 19.14 5.17
N GLU A 150 -16.92 19.06 6.40
CA GLU A 150 -15.51 19.27 6.75
C GLU A 150 -14.63 18.17 6.20
N ASP A 151 -15.06 16.91 6.30
CA ASP A 151 -14.37 15.77 5.73
C ASP A 151 -14.28 15.88 4.19
N GLU A 152 -15.39 16.24 3.52
CA GLU A 152 -15.37 16.50 2.08
C GLU A 152 -14.42 17.66 1.69
N LEU A 153 -14.39 18.73 2.47
CA LEU A 153 -13.48 19.84 2.24
C LEU A 153 -12.01 19.45 2.52
N SER A 154 -11.75 18.66 3.55
CA SER A 154 -10.40 18.21 3.86
C SER A 154 -9.79 17.37 2.74
N LYS A 155 -10.62 16.59 2.05
CA LYS A 155 -10.22 15.75 0.90
C LYS A 155 -9.84 16.54 -0.35
N THR A 156 -10.08 17.88 -0.37
CA THR A 156 -9.57 18.75 -1.45
C THR A 156 -8.07 18.99 -1.34
N ARG A 157 -7.48 18.74 -0.19
CA ARG A 157 -6.05 18.89 0.07
C ARG A 157 -5.42 17.53 0.34
N LEU A 158 -4.73 17.01 -0.67
CA LEU A 158 -4.04 15.74 -0.55
C LEU A 158 -2.67 15.95 0.09
N THR A 159 -2.37 15.11 1.06
CA THR A 159 -1.11 15.15 1.81
C THR A 159 -0.42 13.79 1.77
N ALA A 160 0.90 13.77 1.94
CA ALA A 160 1.66 12.53 2.01
C ALA A 160 1.31 11.76 3.30
N PRO A 161 0.91 10.50 3.20
CA PRO A 161 0.60 9.68 4.38
C PRO A 161 1.86 9.18 5.11
N LYS A 162 2.97 9.03 4.36
CA LYS A 162 4.26 8.53 4.86
C LYS A 162 5.41 9.34 4.29
N TYR A 163 6.60 9.15 4.88
CA TYR A 163 7.87 9.60 4.31
C TYR A 163 8.17 8.81 3.04
N GLY A 164 8.74 9.47 2.04
CA GLY A 164 9.16 8.81 0.80
C GLY A 164 9.59 9.79 -0.28
N ILE A 165 9.78 9.25 -1.46
CA ILE A 165 10.12 10.00 -2.67
C ILE A 165 8.96 9.85 -3.66
N VAL A 166 8.62 10.92 -4.35
CA VAL A 166 7.63 10.89 -5.44
C VAL A 166 8.23 10.14 -6.63
N THR A 167 7.75 8.92 -6.87
CA THR A 167 8.27 8.06 -7.95
C THR A 167 7.56 8.27 -9.28
N SER A 168 6.30 8.71 -9.23
CA SER A 168 5.49 8.94 -10.43
C SER A 168 4.45 10.02 -10.18
N LEU A 169 4.28 10.92 -11.15
CA LEU A 169 3.24 11.94 -11.19
C LEU A 169 2.37 11.68 -12.44
N THR A 170 1.18 11.11 -12.23
CA THR A 170 0.31 10.66 -13.33
C THR A 170 -0.57 11.78 -13.88
N LYS A 171 -0.73 12.87 -13.11
CA LYS A 171 -1.64 13.96 -13.41
C LYS A 171 -0.93 15.32 -13.36
N GLU A 172 -1.41 16.25 -14.18
CA GLU A 172 -0.90 17.62 -14.28
C GLU A 172 -1.91 18.64 -13.69
N GLU A 173 -1.41 19.85 -13.41
CA GLU A 173 -2.26 20.96 -13.03
C GLU A 173 -3.26 21.29 -14.16
N GLY A 174 -4.51 21.54 -13.79
CA GLY A 174 -5.59 21.77 -14.74
C GLY A 174 -6.28 20.50 -15.24
N GLU A 175 -5.81 19.31 -14.87
CA GLU A 175 -6.52 18.06 -15.14
C GLU A 175 -7.59 17.76 -14.08
N MET A 176 -8.49 16.86 -14.42
CA MET A 176 -9.55 16.42 -13.51
C MET A 176 -9.09 15.20 -12.69
N ALA A 177 -9.10 15.36 -11.38
CA ALA A 177 -9.03 14.23 -10.44
C ALA A 177 -10.40 13.55 -10.40
N LEU A 178 -10.43 12.27 -10.76
CA LEU A 178 -11.63 11.45 -10.70
C LEU A 178 -11.70 10.76 -9.34
N GLY A 179 -12.66 11.17 -8.52
CA GLY A 179 -12.97 10.52 -7.25
C GLY A 179 -14.02 9.44 -7.44
N GLY A 180 -13.92 8.37 -6.68
CA GLY A 180 -14.93 7.32 -6.66
C GLY A 180 -14.48 6.10 -5.88
N MET A 181 -15.44 5.38 -5.28
CA MET A 181 -15.16 4.15 -4.51
C MET A 181 -14.73 2.96 -5.40
N PHE A 182 -15.10 2.97 -6.69
CA PHE A 182 -14.89 1.80 -7.56
C PHE A 182 -13.69 1.90 -8.47
N ASN A 183 -13.20 3.10 -8.77
CA ASN A 183 -12.02 3.30 -9.60
C ASN A 183 -11.40 4.67 -9.33
N PRO A 184 -10.75 4.86 -8.18
CA PRO A 184 -10.07 6.10 -7.87
C PRO A 184 -8.90 6.28 -8.84
N GLY A 185 -8.83 7.42 -9.52
CA GLY A 185 -7.68 7.76 -10.35
C GLY A 185 -6.43 7.97 -9.49
N VAL A 186 -5.36 7.27 -9.80
CA VAL A 186 -4.04 7.51 -9.19
C VAL A 186 -3.53 8.86 -9.71
N LEU A 187 -3.15 9.75 -8.80
CA LEU A 187 -2.62 11.07 -9.11
C LEU A 187 -1.09 11.08 -9.09
N MET A 188 -0.52 10.44 -8.08
CA MET A 188 0.92 10.25 -7.93
C MET A 188 1.21 9.02 -7.07
N THR A 189 2.46 8.59 -7.10
CA THR A 189 2.97 7.50 -6.27
C THR A 189 4.10 8.01 -5.40
N VAL A 190 4.10 7.64 -4.14
CA VAL A 190 5.17 7.93 -3.18
C VAL A 190 5.70 6.61 -2.64
N ALA A 191 7.01 6.40 -2.71
CA ALA A 191 7.65 5.17 -2.27
C ALA A 191 8.84 5.46 -1.35
N ASP A 192 9.09 4.55 -0.43
CA ASP A 192 10.33 4.55 0.36
C ASP A 192 11.39 3.74 -0.39
N LEU A 193 12.39 4.44 -0.93
CA LEU A 193 13.50 3.83 -1.66
C LEU A 193 14.64 3.35 -0.76
N SER A 194 14.54 3.50 0.55
CA SER A 194 15.57 3.04 1.50
C SER A 194 15.59 1.52 1.65
N HIS A 195 14.42 0.89 1.47
CA HIS A 195 14.24 -0.55 1.49
C HIS A 195 13.65 -1.00 0.15
N MET A 196 14.40 -1.86 -0.53
CA MET A 196 14.00 -2.39 -1.83
C MET A 196 13.81 -3.89 -1.73
N GLU A 197 12.80 -4.41 -2.40
CA GLU A 197 12.58 -5.85 -2.55
C GLU A 197 12.69 -6.27 -4.02
N VAL A 198 12.98 -7.53 -4.24
CA VAL A 198 12.98 -8.13 -5.56
C VAL A 198 11.89 -9.19 -5.60
N LEU A 199 10.88 -8.93 -6.39
CA LEU A 199 9.82 -9.90 -6.64
C LEU A 199 10.26 -10.82 -7.78
N VAL A 200 10.44 -12.11 -7.50
CA VAL A 200 10.90 -13.10 -8.46
C VAL A 200 9.86 -14.19 -8.69
N ASP A 201 9.77 -14.65 -9.93
CA ASP A 201 8.94 -15.79 -10.30
C ASP A 201 9.82 -17.06 -10.30
N VAL A 202 9.57 -17.93 -9.33
CA VAL A 202 10.30 -19.19 -9.15
C VAL A 202 9.46 -20.34 -9.70
N ASN A 203 10.15 -21.32 -10.36
CA ASN A 203 9.49 -22.52 -10.87
C ASN A 203 8.98 -23.40 -9.71
N GLU A 204 7.82 -24.05 -9.89
CA GLU A 204 7.21 -24.96 -8.91
C GLU A 204 8.16 -26.07 -8.41
N ASN A 205 9.05 -26.57 -9.27
CA ASN A 205 9.99 -27.61 -8.90
C ASN A 205 11.12 -27.12 -8.00
N ASP A 206 11.42 -25.84 -8.07
CA ASP A 206 12.55 -25.22 -7.38
C ASP A 206 12.12 -24.56 -6.06
N VAL A 207 10.87 -24.08 -5.99
CA VAL A 207 10.33 -23.41 -4.79
C VAL A 207 10.34 -24.30 -3.53
N VAL A 208 10.24 -25.61 -3.72
CA VAL A 208 10.28 -26.61 -2.62
C VAL A 208 11.62 -26.62 -1.87
N ASN A 209 12.68 -26.12 -2.53
CA ASN A 209 14.05 -26.12 -2.00
C ASN A 209 14.47 -24.73 -1.49
N ILE A 210 13.53 -23.80 -1.37
CA ILE A 210 13.78 -22.43 -0.89
C ILE A 210 13.12 -22.28 0.48
N ASP A 211 13.89 -21.83 1.44
CA ASP A 211 13.40 -21.51 2.78
C ASP A 211 13.47 -20.00 3.05
N ILE A 212 12.64 -19.53 3.99
CA ILE A 212 12.73 -18.16 4.51
C ILE A 212 14.09 -17.99 5.17
N ASP A 213 14.70 -16.81 5.04
CA ASP A 213 16.05 -16.45 5.45
C ASP A 213 17.18 -17.05 4.58
N ASP A 214 16.88 -17.75 3.47
CA ASP A 214 17.90 -18.13 2.51
C ASP A 214 18.58 -16.89 1.90
N THR A 215 19.90 -16.98 1.74
CA THR A 215 20.71 -15.89 1.17
C THR A 215 20.58 -15.88 -0.35
N THR A 216 20.31 -14.72 -0.93
CA THR A 216 20.22 -14.51 -2.38
C THR A 216 21.31 -13.61 -2.90
N GLU A 217 21.82 -13.93 -4.09
CA GLU A 217 22.70 -13.08 -4.91
C GLU A 217 21.84 -12.41 -5.98
N ILE A 218 21.81 -11.07 -6.00
CA ILE A 218 20.99 -10.28 -6.90
C ILE A 218 21.90 -9.54 -7.89
N GLU A 219 21.76 -9.84 -9.15
CA GLU A 219 22.42 -9.15 -10.25
C GLU A 219 21.41 -8.24 -10.94
N ILE A 220 21.77 -6.97 -11.13
CA ILE A 220 20.90 -5.96 -11.72
C ILE A 220 21.51 -5.53 -13.07
N ASP A 221 20.74 -5.55 -14.14
CA ASP A 221 21.21 -5.18 -15.49
C ASP A 221 21.79 -3.76 -15.56
N ALA A 222 21.27 -2.84 -14.73
CA ALA A 222 21.81 -1.47 -14.65
C ALA A 222 23.20 -1.37 -13.99
N PHE A 223 23.62 -2.41 -13.23
CA PHE A 223 24.89 -2.45 -12.49
C PHE A 223 25.59 -3.81 -12.68
N PRO A 224 26.09 -4.11 -13.91
CA PRO A 224 26.58 -5.44 -14.27
C PRO A 224 27.80 -5.92 -13.46
N ASP A 225 28.55 -4.99 -12.84
CA ASP A 225 29.74 -5.30 -12.06
C ASP A 225 29.48 -5.37 -10.54
N THR A 226 28.21 -5.30 -10.11
CA THR A 226 27.85 -5.25 -8.71
C THR A 226 26.86 -6.34 -8.35
N ILE A 227 27.22 -7.18 -7.38
CA ILE A 227 26.31 -8.19 -6.82
C ILE A 227 25.76 -7.64 -5.50
N PHE A 228 24.44 -7.58 -5.40
CA PHE A 228 23.75 -7.24 -4.17
C PHE A 228 23.36 -8.54 -3.44
N TYR A 229 23.32 -8.47 -2.13
CA TYR A 229 22.92 -9.60 -1.29
C TYR A 229 21.60 -9.30 -0.61
N GLY A 230 20.72 -10.27 -0.58
CA GLY A 230 19.44 -10.22 0.09
C GLY A 230 19.15 -11.52 0.82
N VAL A 231 18.01 -11.55 1.49
CA VAL A 231 17.47 -12.74 2.13
C VAL A 231 16.02 -12.93 1.66
N VAL A 232 15.59 -14.18 1.58
CA VAL A 232 14.18 -14.49 1.27
C VAL A 232 13.32 -14.08 2.46
N SER A 233 12.49 -13.06 2.28
CA SER A 233 11.59 -12.54 3.32
C SER A 233 10.23 -13.23 3.31
N GLU A 234 9.72 -13.57 2.12
CA GLU A 234 8.39 -14.15 1.97
C GLU A 234 8.36 -15.12 0.78
N ILE A 235 7.60 -16.20 0.92
CA ILE A 235 7.31 -17.14 -0.16
C ILE A 235 5.80 -17.18 -0.35
N ALA A 236 5.32 -16.48 -1.39
CA ALA A 236 3.90 -16.44 -1.73
C ALA A 236 3.51 -17.72 -2.49
N HIS A 237 2.62 -18.52 -1.92
CA HIS A 237 2.02 -19.67 -2.59
C HIS A 237 0.81 -19.25 -3.42
N THR A 238 1.01 -18.32 -4.36
CA THR A 238 -0.05 -17.94 -5.29
C THR A 238 -0.07 -18.94 -6.43
N LEU A 239 -1.06 -19.83 -6.44
CA LEU A 239 -1.37 -20.63 -7.62
C LEU A 239 -1.86 -19.67 -8.70
N SER A 240 -0.97 -19.26 -9.59
CA SER A 240 -1.36 -18.64 -10.84
C SER A 240 -2.11 -19.69 -11.66
N LEU A 241 -3.45 -19.63 -11.62
CA LEU A 241 -4.30 -20.40 -12.52
C LEU A 241 -4.07 -19.87 -13.93
N ILE A 242 -3.12 -20.47 -14.63
CA ILE A 242 -3.08 -20.40 -16.08
C ILE A 242 -4.26 -21.25 -16.55
N HIS A 243 -5.32 -20.61 -16.98
CA HIS A 243 -6.37 -21.30 -17.73
C HIS A 243 -5.76 -21.76 -19.07
N ILE A 244 -5.60 -23.07 -19.18
CA ILE A 244 -5.35 -23.73 -20.44
C ILE A 244 -6.68 -23.83 -21.21
#